data_88e458448f70fbedec94ff347d6352dc
#
_entry.id   88e458448f70fbedec94ff347d6352dc
#
_cell.length_a   1.000
_cell.length_b   1.000
_cell.length_c   1.000
_cell.angle_alpha   90.00
_cell.angle_beta   90.00
_cell.angle_gamma   90.00
#
_symmetry.space_group_name_H-M   'P 1'
#
loop_
_entity.id
_entity.type
_entity.pdbx_description
1 polymer ?
#
loop_
_entity_poly.entity_id
_entity_poly.type
_entity_poly.pdbx_seq_one_letter_code
_entity_poly.pdbx_strand_id
1 'polypeptide(L)'
;DPEQRETEIKNISSVYKTLADEILPQLRRSRLTLNYEIIGKSDEEIANLAATDPKQLNVEEILYAATLANDPAKKADIYTKASQQFPNDYRAFNNLGKLAYQAGDLDKAQSYVKKAESIKSAPEVNMNLGLIALAKGDKAAAESYLGKAAGAKELNETLGNLYVAQGQYERAVNAF
;
A
#
# COMPACT_ATOMS: atom_id res chain seq x y z
N ASP A 1 -8.91 60.24 -7.86
CA ASP A 1 -7.49 59.87 -7.90
C ASP A 1 -7.13 59.12 -6.62
N PRO A 2 -6.49 57.97 -6.68
CA PRO A 2 -6.10 57.17 -5.52
C PRO A 2 -5.20 57.92 -4.54
N GLU A 3 -4.30 58.76 -5.04
CA GLU A 3 -3.39 59.57 -4.20
C GLU A 3 -4.10 60.69 -3.43
N GLN A 4 -5.12 61.28 -4.04
CA GLN A 4 -5.96 62.26 -3.34
C GLN A 4 -6.78 61.60 -2.20
N ARG A 5 -7.34 60.42 -2.43
CA ARG A 5 -8.07 59.67 -1.41
C ARG A 5 -7.17 59.26 -0.27
N GLU A 6 -5.94 58.84 -0.54
CA GLU A 6 -4.99 58.47 0.51
C GLU A 6 -4.58 59.72 1.33
N THR A 7 -4.43 60.86 0.71
CA THR A 7 -4.14 62.12 1.38
C THR A 7 -5.31 62.60 2.26
N GLU A 8 -6.54 62.45 1.78
CA GLU A 8 -7.75 62.81 2.55
C GLU A 8 -7.92 61.86 3.77
N ILE A 9 -7.66 60.55 3.61
CA ILE A 9 -7.69 59.58 4.71
C ILE A 9 -6.60 59.86 5.74
N LYS A 10 -5.39 60.23 5.32
CA LYS A 10 -4.28 60.62 6.21
C LYS A 10 -4.60 61.85 7.08
N ASN A 11 -5.43 62.75 6.56
CA ASN A 11 -5.85 63.96 7.28
C ASN A 11 -6.92 63.66 8.36
N ILE A 12 -7.54 62.48 8.37
CA ILE A 12 -8.45 62.05 9.43
C ILE A 12 -7.63 61.30 10.51
N SER A 13 -6.95 62.08 11.36
CA SER A 13 -5.86 61.58 12.22
C SER A 13 -6.18 60.38 13.13
N SER A 14 -7.36 60.27 13.69
CA SER A 14 -7.73 59.15 14.58
C SER A 14 -8.09 57.87 13.82
N VAL A 15 -8.73 58.01 12.65
CA VAL A 15 -9.17 56.89 11.82
C VAL A 15 -8.04 56.36 10.95
N TYR A 16 -7.15 57.24 10.49
CA TYR A 16 -6.03 56.82 9.66
C TYR A 16 -5.05 55.90 10.40
N LYS A 17 -4.80 56.13 11.67
CA LYS A 17 -3.88 55.30 12.46
C LYS A 17 -4.43 53.85 12.57
N THR A 18 -5.68 53.71 12.90
CA THR A 18 -6.33 52.37 12.95
C THR A 18 -6.34 51.71 11.58
N LEU A 19 -6.67 52.47 10.52
CA LEU A 19 -6.63 51.95 9.15
C LEU A 19 -5.20 51.53 8.76
N ALA A 20 -4.19 52.34 9.04
CA ALA A 20 -2.81 52.08 8.64
C ALA A 20 -2.18 50.88 9.41
N ASP A 21 -2.45 50.80 10.71
CA ASP A 21 -1.81 49.81 11.59
C ASP A 21 -2.52 48.48 11.64
N GLU A 22 -3.85 48.48 11.52
CA GLU A 22 -4.67 47.24 11.72
C GLU A 22 -5.34 46.71 10.46
N ILE A 23 -5.91 47.61 9.62
CA ILE A 23 -6.75 47.21 8.48
C ILE A 23 -5.97 47.13 7.18
N LEU A 24 -5.19 48.17 6.84
CA LEU A 24 -4.42 48.20 5.58
C LEU A 24 -3.38 47.06 5.46
N PRO A 25 -2.69 46.62 6.53
CA PRO A 25 -1.80 45.48 6.46
C PRO A 25 -2.52 44.17 6.12
N GLN A 26 -3.77 44.05 6.56
CA GLN A 26 -4.59 42.85 6.24
C GLN A 26 -5.11 42.89 4.80
N LEU A 27 -5.45 44.03 4.27
CA LEU A 27 -5.92 44.23 2.90
C LEU A 27 -4.79 44.20 1.86
N ARG A 28 -3.56 44.53 2.26
CA ARG A 28 -2.37 44.46 1.40
C ARG A 28 -1.77 43.06 1.27
N ARG A 29 -2.39 42.04 1.85
CA ARG A 29 -1.93 40.66 1.70
C ARG A 29 -2.21 40.16 0.30
N SER A 30 -1.14 39.93 -0.46
CA SER A 30 -1.25 39.11 -1.66
C SER A 30 -1.43 37.64 -1.24
N ARG A 31 -2.57 37.04 -1.59
CA ARG A 31 -2.77 35.59 -1.44
C ARG A 31 -2.25 34.95 -2.71
N LEU A 32 -1.09 34.29 -2.61
CA LEU A 32 -0.61 33.42 -3.67
C LEU A 32 -1.23 32.04 -3.46
N THR A 33 -2.05 31.58 -4.39
CA THR A 33 -2.54 30.21 -4.44
C THR A 33 -1.76 29.48 -5.52
N LEU A 34 -0.94 28.51 -5.12
CA LEU A 34 -0.23 27.63 -6.02
C LEU A 34 -1.07 26.38 -6.23
N ASN A 35 -1.63 26.22 -7.41
CA ASN A 35 -2.22 24.95 -7.85
C ASN A 35 -1.14 24.16 -8.57
N TYR A 36 -0.85 22.94 -8.08
CA TYR A 36 0.09 22.05 -8.74
C TYR A 36 -0.58 20.67 -8.90
N GLU A 37 -0.29 20.03 -10.00
CA GLU A 37 -0.66 18.65 -10.26
C GLU A 37 0.60 17.79 -10.14
N ILE A 38 0.52 16.72 -9.33
CA ILE A 38 1.58 15.74 -9.24
C ILE A 38 1.32 14.74 -10.37
N ILE A 39 2.07 14.84 -11.45
CA ILE A 39 2.04 13.84 -12.53
C ILE A 39 2.87 12.65 -12.05
N GLY A 40 2.17 11.54 -11.77
CA GLY A 40 2.82 10.26 -11.46
C GLY A 40 3.55 9.68 -12.68
N LYS A 41 4.45 8.72 -12.44
CA LYS A 41 5.09 7.95 -13.52
C LYS A 41 4.06 7.12 -14.27
N SER A 42 4.23 7.00 -15.60
CA SER A 42 3.40 6.12 -16.42
C SER A 42 3.72 4.65 -16.14
N ASP A 43 2.81 3.73 -16.51
CA ASP A 43 3.03 2.28 -16.39
C ASP A 43 4.29 1.83 -17.11
N GLU A 44 4.56 2.39 -18.30
CA GLU A 44 5.77 2.10 -19.07
C GLU A 44 7.03 2.57 -18.35
N GLU A 45 7.01 3.77 -17.80
CA GLU A 45 8.13 4.32 -17.03
C GLU A 45 8.38 3.49 -15.76
N ILE A 46 7.31 3.14 -15.02
CA ILE A 46 7.41 2.29 -13.83
C ILE A 46 7.98 0.92 -14.18
N ALA A 47 7.48 0.27 -15.24
CA ALA A 47 7.97 -1.02 -15.67
C ALA A 47 9.45 -0.98 -16.12
N ASN A 48 9.84 0.08 -16.82
CA ASN A 48 11.24 0.29 -17.25
C ASN A 48 12.15 0.53 -16.05
N LEU A 49 11.78 1.41 -15.12
CA LEU A 49 12.57 1.70 -13.91
C LEU A 49 12.69 0.47 -13.00
N ALA A 50 11.65 -0.35 -12.87
CA ALA A 50 11.72 -1.59 -12.10
C ALA A 50 12.78 -2.57 -12.65
N ALA A 51 13.01 -2.53 -13.98
CA ALA A 51 14.03 -3.34 -14.62
C ALA A 51 15.43 -2.72 -14.52
N THR A 52 15.57 -1.41 -14.76
CA THR A 52 16.86 -0.72 -14.97
C THR A 52 17.39 -0.01 -13.73
N ASP A 53 16.55 0.72 -13.01
CA ASP A 53 16.92 1.47 -11.80
C ASP A 53 15.79 1.54 -10.78
N PRO A 54 15.50 0.44 -10.08
CA PRO A 54 14.37 0.36 -9.14
C PRO A 54 14.48 1.34 -7.97
N LYS A 55 15.66 1.91 -7.70
CA LYS A 55 15.85 2.89 -6.62
C LYS A 55 15.08 4.19 -6.83
N GLN A 56 14.69 4.49 -8.07
CA GLN A 56 13.86 5.65 -8.40
C GLN A 56 12.36 5.43 -8.15
N LEU A 57 11.98 4.20 -7.77
CA LEU A 57 10.61 3.84 -7.44
C LEU A 57 10.40 3.88 -5.92
N ASN A 58 9.28 4.44 -5.49
CA ASN A 58 8.81 4.27 -4.13
C ASN A 58 8.20 2.87 -3.93
N VAL A 59 7.81 2.53 -2.69
CA VAL A 59 7.31 1.18 -2.37
C VAL A 59 6.02 0.84 -3.12
N GLU A 60 5.12 1.80 -3.32
CA GLU A 60 3.87 1.56 -4.04
C GLU A 60 4.14 1.32 -5.53
N GLU A 61 5.01 2.13 -6.13
CA GLU A 61 5.37 2.02 -7.54
C GLU A 61 6.09 0.70 -7.86
N ILE A 62 7.04 0.26 -7.02
CA ILE A 62 7.76 -1.00 -7.28
C ILE A 62 6.85 -2.23 -7.08
N LEU A 63 5.93 -2.20 -6.09
CA LEU A 63 4.94 -3.25 -5.92
C LEU A 63 3.95 -3.27 -7.08
N TYR A 64 3.55 -2.11 -7.57
CA TYR A 64 2.70 -1.97 -8.75
C TYR A 64 3.40 -2.49 -10.02
N ALA A 65 4.69 -2.19 -10.21
CA ALA A 65 5.47 -2.71 -11.33
C ALA A 65 5.39 -4.23 -11.46
N ALA A 66 5.40 -4.94 -10.34
CA ALA A 66 5.25 -6.40 -10.35
C ALA A 66 3.87 -6.84 -10.86
N THR A 67 2.81 -6.03 -10.73
CA THR A 67 1.48 -6.36 -11.26
C THR A 67 1.42 -6.19 -12.77
N LEU A 68 2.22 -5.30 -13.35
CA LEU A 68 2.32 -5.08 -14.79
C LEU A 68 3.09 -6.21 -15.50
N ALA A 69 3.95 -6.93 -14.80
CA ALA A 69 4.68 -8.06 -15.37
C ALA A 69 3.73 -9.27 -15.57
N ASN A 70 3.76 -9.91 -16.74
CA ASN A 70 2.98 -11.13 -16.99
C ASN A 70 3.75 -12.42 -16.62
N ASP A 71 5.08 -12.35 -16.62
CA ASP A 71 5.95 -13.48 -16.34
C ASP A 71 6.19 -13.62 -14.82
N PRO A 72 5.91 -14.80 -14.23
CA PRO A 72 6.16 -15.07 -12.81
C PRO A 72 7.61 -14.85 -12.38
N ALA A 73 8.59 -15.15 -13.25
CA ALA A 73 10.01 -14.94 -12.94
C ALA A 73 10.34 -13.44 -12.85
N LYS A 74 9.78 -12.63 -13.75
CA LYS A 74 9.91 -11.16 -13.70
C LYS A 74 9.22 -10.58 -12.46
N LYS A 75 8.02 -11.09 -12.10
CA LYS A 75 7.36 -10.69 -10.83
C LYS A 75 8.24 -10.98 -9.62
N ALA A 76 8.81 -12.18 -9.56
CA ALA A 76 9.69 -12.57 -8.47
C ALA A 76 10.94 -11.70 -8.39
N ASP A 77 11.55 -11.34 -9.52
CA ASP A 77 12.70 -10.42 -9.57
C ASP A 77 12.33 -9.03 -9.00
N ILE A 78 11.22 -8.46 -9.45
CA ILE A 78 10.75 -7.14 -8.98
C ILE A 78 10.43 -7.18 -7.49
N TYR A 79 9.71 -8.20 -6.98
CA TYR A 79 9.45 -8.33 -5.54
C TYR A 79 10.72 -8.57 -4.73
N THR A 80 11.73 -9.24 -5.30
CA THR A 80 13.03 -9.41 -4.66
C THR A 80 13.73 -8.07 -4.50
N LYS A 81 13.77 -7.25 -5.56
CA LYS A 81 14.30 -5.89 -5.52
C LYS A 81 13.53 -5.03 -4.51
N ALA A 82 12.20 -5.12 -4.50
CA ALA A 82 11.35 -4.42 -3.54
C ALA A 82 11.67 -4.82 -2.08
N SER A 83 11.84 -6.11 -1.81
CA SER A 83 12.17 -6.60 -0.47
C SER A 83 13.55 -6.18 0.03
N GLN A 84 14.50 -5.97 -0.89
CA GLN A 84 15.84 -5.45 -0.58
C GLN A 84 15.84 -3.95 -0.33
N GLN A 85 15.07 -3.21 -1.13
CA GLN A 85 14.98 -1.75 -1.02
C GLN A 85 14.11 -1.32 0.17
N PHE A 86 13.05 -2.07 0.46
CA PHE A 86 12.07 -1.80 1.52
C PHE A 86 11.97 -2.99 2.50
N PRO A 87 13.02 -3.31 3.28
CA PRO A 87 13.07 -4.52 4.10
C PRO A 87 12.06 -4.54 5.25
N ASN A 88 11.45 -3.40 5.57
CA ASN A 88 10.43 -3.27 6.60
C ASN A 88 9.00 -3.25 6.02
N ASP A 89 8.84 -3.43 4.71
CA ASP A 89 7.53 -3.60 4.09
C ASP A 89 7.26 -5.10 3.88
N TYR A 90 6.19 -5.59 4.52
CA TYR A 90 5.83 -7.01 4.49
C TYR A 90 5.31 -7.48 3.13
N ARG A 91 4.77 -6.57 2.29
CA ARG A 91 4.03 -6.91 1.07
C ARG A 91 4.90 -7.61 0.02
N ALA A 92 6.15 -7.15 -0.14
CA ALA A 92 7.09 -7.79 -1.07
C ALA A 92 7.37 -9.25 -0.67
N PHE A 93 7.64 -9.50 0.62
CA PHE A 93 7.87 -10.85 1.14
C PHE A 93 6.61 -11.72 1.04
N ASN A 94 5.43 -11.16 1.37
CA ASN A 94 4.17 -11.88 1.23
C ASN A 94 3.90 -12.32 -0.21
N ASN A 95 4.16 -11.43 -1.18
CA ASN A 95 3.98 -11.72 -2.60
C ASN A 95 5.03 -12.73 -3.14
N LEU A 96 6.29 -12.66 -2.68
CA LEU A 96 7.30 -13.70 -2.97
C LEU A 96 6.85 -15.06 -2.43
N GLY A 97 6.29 -15.10 -1.23
CA GLY A 97 5.73 -16.31 -0.65
C GLY A 97 4.57 -16.87 -1.46
N LYS A 98 3.64 -16.00 -1.93
CA LYS A 98 2.54 -16.42 -2.81
C LYS A 98 3.07 -17.01 -4.13
N LEU A 99 4.06 -16.40 -4.76
CA LEU A 99 4.66 -16.93 -5.98
C LEU A 99 5.36 -18.28 -5.76
N ALA A 100 6.08 -18.44 -4.65
CA ALA A 100 6.72 -19.70 -4.31
C ALA A 100 5.67 -20.81 -4.05
N TYR A 101 4.57 -20.49 -3.36
CA TYR A 101 3.43 -21.38 -3.17
C TYR A 101 2.82 -21.85 -4.50
N GLN A 102 2.59 -20.91 -5.41
CA GLN A 102 2.07 -21.21 -6.76
C GLN A 102 3.02 -22.09 -7.59
N ALA A 103 4.33 -21.96 -7.34
CA ALA A 103 5.35 -22.80 -7.97
C ALA A 103 5.51 -24.17 -7.27
N GLY A 104 4.77 -24.46 -6.20
CA GLY A 104 4.85 -25.70 -5.42
C GLY A 104 6.01 -25.78 -4.42
N ASP A 105 6.82 -24.71 -4.29
CA ASP A 105 7.92 -24.66 -3.33
C ASP A 105 7.41 -24.19 -1.96
N LEU A 106 6.81 -25.13 -1.22
CA LEU A 106 6.13 -24.84 0.05
C LEU A 106 7.09 -24.36 1.15
N ASP A 107 8.35 -24.82 1.13
CA ASP A 107 9.33 -24.41 2.15
C ASP A 107 9.80 -22.98 1.93
N LYS A 108 10.08 -22.63 0.69
CA LYS A 108 10.41 -21.25 0.29
C LYS A 108 9.23 -20.30 0.51
N ALA A 109 8.02 -20.74 0.17
CA ALA A 109 6.79 -20.02 0.44
C ALA A 109 6.66 -19.70 1.93
N GLN A 110 6.80 -20.72 2.78
CA GLN A 110 6.71 -20.56 4.23
C GLN A 110 7.79 -19.60 4.77
N SER A 111 9.01 -19.71 4.29
CA SER A 111 10.11 -18.83 4.70
C SER A 111 9.79 -17.35 4.40
N TYR A 112 9.34 -17.05 3.20
CA TYR A 112 9.00 -15.69 2.81
C TYR A 112 7.79 -15.15 3.60
N VAL A 113 6.70 -15.94 3.71
CA VAL A 113 5.50 -15.46 4.41
C VAL A 113 5.74 -15.33 5.92
N LYS A 114 6.57 -16.18 6.53
CA LYS A 114 7.03 -16.00 7.91
C LYS A 114 7.85 -14.72 8.10
N LYS A 115 8.68 -14.36 7.13
CA LYS A 115 9.37 -13.08 7.14
C LYS A 115 8.36 -11.91 7.06
N ALA A 116 7.34 -12.01 6.20
CA ALA A 116 6.27 -11.03 6.13
C ALA A 116 5.51 -10.92 7.47
N GLU A 117 5.17 -12.06 8.10
CA GLU A 117 4.49 -12.13 9.40
C GLU A 117 5.30 -11.41 10.50
N SER A 118 6.62 -11.59 10.51
CA SER A 118 7.50 -10.94 11.50
C SER A 118 7.53 -9.41 11.38
N ILE A 119 7.17 -8.88 10.21
CA ILE A 119 7.06 -7.42 9.97
C ILE A 119 5.65 -6.95 10.32
N LYS A 120 4.64 -7.66 9.79
CA LYS A 120 3.23 -7.35 10.03
C LYS A 120 2.37 -8.59 9.87
N SER A 121 1.61 -8.94 10.93
CA SER A 121 0.59 -9.98 10.88
C SER A 121 -0.69 -9.41 10.23
N ALA A 122 -0.66 -9.25 8.89
CA ALA A 122 -1.78 -8.76 8.12
C ALA A 122 -2.72 -9.92 7.72
N PRO A 123 -4.01 -9.65 7.43
CA PRO A 123 -4.96 -10.69 7.01
C PRO A 123 -4.47 -11.55 5.85
N GLU A 124 -3.90 -10.93 4.82
CA GLU A 124 -3.37 -11.61 3.63
C GLU A 124 -2.12 -12.45 3.93
N VAL A 125 -1.32 -12.07 4.93
CA VAL A 125 -0.17 -12.86 5.40
C VAL A 125 -0.66 -14.12 6.11
N ASN A 126 -1.63 -13.98 7.02
CA ASN A 126 -2.26 -15.11 7.71
C ASN A 126 -2.97 -16.03 6.72
N MET A 127 -3.63 -15.48 5.71
CA MET A 127 -4.24 -16.25 4.62
C MET A 127 -3.21 -17.12 3.90
N ASN A 128 -2.08 -16.55 3.48
CA ASN A 128 -1.03 -17.29 2.81
C ASN A 128 -0.38 -18.37 3.72
N LEU A 129 -0.18 -18.07 5.01
CA LEU A 129 0.28 -19.09 5.98
C LEU A 129 -0.72 -20.23 6.15
N GLY A 130 -2.01 -19.91 6.18
CA GLY A 130 -3.08 -20.89 6.22
C GLY A 130 -3.09 -21.82 4.99
N LEU A 131 -2.96 -21.24 3.79
CA LEU A 131 -2.86 -22.00 2.53
C LEU A 131 -1.62 -22.91 2.50
N ILE A 132 -0.47 -22.42 2.94
CA ILE A 132 0.78 -23.20 3.01
C ILE A 132 0.63 -24.35 4.01
N ALA A 133 0.06 -24.09 5.19
CA ALA A 133 -0.19 -25.13 6.20
C ALA A 133 -1.15 -26.20 5.67
N LEU A 134 -2.21 -25.79 4.96
CA LEU A 134 -3.15 -26.72 4.33
C LEU A 134 -2.47 -27.60 3.29
N ALA A 135 -1.64 -27.00 2.43
CA ALA A 135 -0.88 -27.75 1.42
C ALA A 135 0.15 -28.72 2.02
N LYS A 136 0.67 -28.41 3.21
CA LYS A 136 1.55 -29.30 3.99
C LYS A 136 0.78 -30.37 4.80
N GLY A 137 -0.55 -30.35 4.80
CA GLY A 137 -1.40 -31.27 5.54
C GLY A 137 -1.58 -30.91 7.03
N ASP A 138 -1.06 -29.77 7.49
CA ASP A 138 -1.23 -29.29 8.86
C ASP A 138 -2.55 -28.52 8.99
N LYS A 139 -3.63 -29.29 9.19
CA LYS A 139 -4.99 -28.74 9.29
C LYS A 139 -5.18 -27.85 10.52
N ALA A 140 -4.49 -28.14 11.63
CA ALA A 140 -4.59 -27.36 12.86
C ALA A 140 -3.94 -25.99 12.71
N ALA A 141 -2.73 -25.93 12.13
CA ALA A 141 -2.08 -24.68 11.82
C ALA A 141 -2.88 -23.88 10.78
N ALA A 142 -3.43 -24.53 9.75
CA ALA A 142 -4.27 -23.90 8.75
C ALA A 142 -5.48 -23.21 9.37
N GLU A 143 -6.22 -23.90 10.23
CA GLU A 143 -7.39 -23.32 10.92
C GLU A 143 -7.00 -22.14 11.80
N SER A 144 -5.89 -22.22 12.52
CA SER A 144 -5.37 -21.14 13.35
C SER A 144 -5.02 -19.89 12.55
N TYR A 145 -4.33 -20.06 11.40
CA TYR A 145 -3.96 -18.91 10.55
C TYR A 145 -5.17 -18.32 9.83
N LEU A 146 -6.03 -19.17 9.26
CA LEU A 146 -7.23 -18.70 8.55
C LEU A 146 -8.20 -17.98 9.50
N GLY A 147 -8.27 -18.40 10.77
CA GLY A 147 -9.03 -17.67 11.80
C GLY A 147 -8.54 -16.25 12.05
N LYS A 148 -7.29 -15.94 11.73
CA LYS A 148 -6.69 -14.58 11.83
C LYS A 148 -6.73 -13.82 10.51
N ALA A 149 -7.22 -14.41 9.44
CA ALA A 149 -7.22 -13.85 8.10
C ALA A 149 -8.50 -13.05 7.78
N ALA A 150 -9.29 -12.68 8.77
CA ALA A 150 -10.52 -11.91 8.58
C ALA A 150 -10.26 -10.64 7.76
N GLY A 151 -11.01 -10.47 6.66
CA GLY A 151 -10.82 -9.40 5.69
C GLY A 151 -9.86 -9.71 4.54
N ALA A 152 -9.18 -10.86 4.55
CA ALA A 152 -8.41 -11.30 3.39
C ALA A 152 -9.34 -11.72 2.24
N LYS A 153 -8.93 -11.38 1.02
CA LYS A 153 -9.62 -11.82 -0.19
C LYS A 153 -9.55 -13.36 -0.29
N GLU A 154 -10.60 -13.99 -0.77
CA GLU A 154 -10.68 -15.44 -0.97
C GLU A 154 -10.68 -16.28 0.33
N LEU A 155 -10.84 -15.62 1.52
CA LEU A 155 -10.84 -16.34 2.81
C LEU A 155 -11.97 -17.39 2.88
N ASN A 156 -13.17 -17.03 2.45
CA ASN A 156 -14.34 -17.90 2.52
C ASN A 156 -14.16 -19.16 1.68
N GLU A 157 -13.66 -19.02 0.46
CA GLU A 157 -13.33 -20.16 -0.41
C GLU A 157 -12.29 -21.09 0.24
N THR A 158 -11.25 -20.51 0.82
CA THR A 158 -10.18 -21.27 1.49
C THR A 158 -10.71 -22.00 2.74
N LEU A 159 -11.56 -21.37 3.53
CA LEU A 159 -12.20 -22.00 4.68
C LEU A 159 -13.14 -23.13 4.25
N GLY A 160 -13.92 -22.92 3.20
CA GLY A 160 -14.76 -23.96 2.64
C GLY A 160 -13.97 -25.19 2.24
N ASN A 161 -12.87 -25.00 1.51
CA ASN A 161 -11.96 -26.08 1.12
C ASN A 161 -11.32 -26.78 2.33
N LEU A 162 -10.90 -26.03 3.36
CA LEU A 162 -10.39 -26.61 4.61
C LEU A 162 -11.44 -27.49 5.28
N TYR A 163 -12.68 -27.04 5.42
CA TYR A 163 -13.75 -27.79 6.07
C TYR A 163 -14.13 -29.04 5.28
N VAL A 164 -14.12 -28.97 3.95
CA VAL A 164 -14.28 -30.18 3.11
C VAL A 164 -13.16 -31.17 3.39
N ALA A 165 -11.91 -30.74 3.45
CA ALA A 165 -10.77 -31.61 3.76
C ALA A 165 -10.81 -32.21 5.18
N GLN A 166 -11.55 -31.59 6.10
CA GLN A 166 -11.80 -32.07 7.45
C GLN A 166 -13.06 -32.96 7.57
N GLY A 167 -13.85 -33.07 6.50
CA GLY A 167 -15.15 -33.78 6.52
C GLY A 167 -16.27 -33.01 7.21
N GLN A 168 -16.08 -31.68 7.45
CA GLN A 168 -17.04 -30.82 8.13
C GLN A 168 -17.94 -30.14 7.11
N TYR A 169 -18.77 -30.91 6.43
CA TYR A 169 -19.52 -30.43 5.26
C TYR A 169 -20.51 -29.32 5.56
N GLU A 170 -21.17 -29.31 6.74
CA GLU A 170 -22.06 -28.22 7.13
C GLU A 170 -21.32 -26.89 7.27
N ARG A 171 -20.13 -26.89 7.87
CA ARG A 171 -19.29 -25.71 7.98
C ARG A 171 -18.76 -25.26 6.61
N ALA A 172 -18.47 -26.20 5.73
CA ALA A 172 -18.04 -25.88 4.37
C ALA A 172 -19.13 -25.13 3.60
N VAL A 173 -20.39 -25.61 3.65
CA VAL A 173 -21.53 -24.94 3.00
C VAL A 173 -21.73 -23.52 3.53
N ASN A 174 -21.53 -23.29 4.82
CA ASN A 174 -21.69 -21.96 5.40
C ASN A 174 -20.50 -21.02 5.08
N ALA A 175 -19.37 -21.55 4.62
CA ALA A 175 -18.19 -20.77 4.26
C ALA A 175 -18.22 -20.31 2.78
N PHE A 176 -18.86 -21.09 1.89
CA PHE A 176 -19.05 -20.69 0.49
C PHE A 176 -20.22 -19.74 0.31
#